data_ef1bc2bd7585916c7d5b5be3afd5c8d1
#
_entry.id   ef1bc2bd7585916c7d5b5be3afd5c8d1
#
_cell.length_a   1.000
_cell.length_b   1.000
_cell.length_c   1.000
_cell.angle_alpha   90.00
_cell.angle_beta   90.00
_cell.angle_gamma   90.00
#
_symmetry.space_group_name_H-M   'P 1'
#
loop_
_entity.id
_entity.type
_entity.pdbx_description
1 polymer ?
#
loop_
_entity_poly.entity_id
_entity_poly.type
_entity_poly.pdbx_seq_one_letter_code
_entity_poly.pdbx_strand_id
1 'polypeptide(L)'
;MSEKQYDLVVLGGWTAGYVAAIRASQLGKKVAIVEKSLLGGTCLHKGCIPTKALLKSAEVTRTVRQSSEFGIDTNDLHINFEKMMNRKTDIVNQMHNGVQSLMQKNHIDIYNGIGRIMGTSIFSPQSGTISVEYEDGSS
;
A
#
# COMPACT_ATOMS: atom_id res chain seq x y z
N MET A 1 -1.59 28.11 7.77
CA MET A 1 -1.63 26.67 8.10
C MET A 1 -2.94 26.34 8.80
N SER A 2 -3.73 25.40 8.28
CA SER A 2 -4.97 24.97 8.95
C SER A 2 -4.64 23.77 9.83
N GLU A 3 -4.65 23.95 11.15
CA GLU A 3 -4.56 22.83 12.08
C GLU A 3 -5.83 22.00 12.03
N LYS A 4 -5.66 20.68 11.85
CA LYS A 4 -6.73 19.71 11.97
C LYS A 4 -6.47 18.80 13.16
N GLN A 5 -7.52 18.48 13.90
CA GLN A 5 -7.42 17.59 15.06
C GLN A 5 -7.93 16.20 14.72
N TYR A 6 -7.19 15.19 15.18
CA TYR A 6 -7.48 13.76 15.04
C TYR A 6 -7.33 13.05 16.38
N ASP A 7 -8.08 11.97 16.56
CA ASP A 7 -7.87 11.06 17.70
C ASP A 7 -6.61 10.21 17.53
N LEU A 8 -6.27 9.89 16.24
CA LEU A 8 -5.10 9.10 15.88
C LEU A 8 -4.51 9.59 14.58
N VAL A 9 -3.20 9.81 14.56
CA VAL A 9 -2.43 10.02 13.31
C VAL A 9 -1.41 8.90 13.19
N VAL A 10 -1.46 8.18 12.06
CA VAL A 10 -0.55 7.07 11.76
C VAL A 10 0.56 7.57 10.85
N LEU A 11 1.80 7.40 11.25
CA LEU A 11 2.97 7.71 10.43
C LEU A 11 3.44 6.46 9.71
N GLY A 12 3.27 6.44 8.40
CA GLY A 12 3.59 5.33 7.51
C GLY A 12 2.38 4.48 7.14
N GLY A 13 2.10 4.42 5.84
CA GLY A 13 0.97 3.69 5.24
C GLY A 13 1.29 2.24 4.87
N TRP A 14 2.20 1.57 5.58
CA TRP A 14 2.52 0.17 5.40
C TRP A 14 1.43 -0.74 5.99
N THR A 15 1.59 -2.06 5.89
CA THR A 15 0.57 -3.02 6.31
C THR A 15 0.06 -2.78 7.73
N ALA A 16 0.95 -2.58 8.69
CA ALA A 16 0.54 -2.29 10.06
C ALA A 16 -0.17 -0.93 10.18
N GLY A 17 0.32 0.10 9.46
CA GLY A 17 -0.22 1.45 9.53
C GLY A 17 -1.63 1.55 8.98
N TYR A 18 -1.88 1.09 7.75
CA TYR A 18 -3.23 1.20 7.19
C TYR A 18 -4.24 0.28 7.91
N VAL A 19 -3.81 -0.89 8.40
CA VAL A 19 -4.69 -1.77 9.19
C VAL A 19 -5.07 -1.11 10.52
N ALA A 20 -4.10 -0.50 11.22
CA ALA A 20 -4.35 0.24 12.45
C ALA A 20 -5.30 1.42 12.22
N ALA A 21 -5.08 2.19 11.15
CA ALA A 21 -5.92 3.32 10.78
C ALA A 21 -7.38 2.90 10.52
N ILE A 22 -7.58 1.83 9.72
CA ILE A 22 -8.91 1.27 9.45
C ILE A 22 -9.57 0.83 10.75
N ARG A 23 -8.86 0.09 11.60
CA ARG A 23 -9.44 -0.41 12.83
C ARG A 23 -9.84 0.71 13.79
N ALA A 24 -9.01 1.73 13.93
CA ALA A 24 -9.33 2.89 14.77
C ALA A 24 -10.58 3.63 14.25
N SER A 25 -10.67 3.84 12.93
CA SER A 25 -11.86 4.46 12.32
C SER A 25 -13.13 3.63 12.55
N GLN A 26 -13.06 2.29 12.40
CA GLN A 26 -14.18 1.39 12.72
C GLN A 26 -14.63 1.46 14.19
N LEU A 27 -13.74 1.88 15.08
CA LEU A 27 -14.04 2.13 16.51
C LEU A 27 -14.53 3.56 16.75
N GLY A 28 -14.90 4.31 15.73
CA GLY A 28 -15.46 5.65 15.81
C GLY A 28 -14.44 6.76 16.02
N LYS A 29 -13.14 6.49 15.81
CA LYS A 29 -12.09 7.48 15.95
C LYS A 29 -11.91 8.29 14.67
N LYS A 30 -11.60 9.58 14.80
CA LYS A 30 -11.19 10.44 13.69
C LYS A 30 -9.71 10.19 13.40
N VAL A 31 -9.41 9.68 12.22
CA VAL A 31 -8.09 9.15 11.89
C VAL A 31 -7.48 9.82 10.68
N ALA A 32 -6.17 10.09 10.75
CA ALA A 32 -5.36 10.44 9.59
C ALA A 32 -4.18 9.48 9.44
N ILE A 33 -3.69 9.35 8.20
CA ILE A 33 -2.48 8.61 7.88
C ILE A 33 -1.56 9.50 7.04
N VAL A 34 -0.28 9.52 7.40
CA VAL A 34 0.76 10.24 6.65
C VAL A 34 1.67 9.21 5.99
N GLU A 35 1.80 9.27 4.67
CA GLU A 35 2.68 8.38 3.90
C GLU A 35 3.46 9.20 2.86
N LYS A 36 4.76 9.02 2.82
CA LYS A 36 5.66 9.72 1.88
C LYS A 36 5.63 9.17 0.46
N SER A 37 5.08 7.99 0.28
CA SER A 37 5.08 7.25 -0.99
C SER A 37 3.67 6.70 -1.26
N LEU A 38 3.56 5.44 -1.65
CA LEU A 38 2.29 4.78 -1.92
C LEU A 38 1.84 3.93 -0.72
N LEU A 39 0.54 4.03 -0.39
CA LEU A 39 -0.08 3.17 0.62
C LEU A 39 0.10 1.68 0.29
N GLY A 40 0.37 0.86 1.31
CA GLY A 40 0.62 -0.57 1.15
C GLY A 40 2.08 -0.98 1.34
N GLY A 41 3.01 -0.03 1.19
CA GLY A 41 4.44 -0.21 1.46
C GLY A 41 5.15 -1.22 0.56
N THR A 42 6.34 -1.63 0.97
CA THR A 42 7.21 -2.51 0.18
C THR A 42 6.58 -3.86 -0.16
N CYS A 43 5.84 -4.46 0.77
CA CYS A 43 5.20 -5.77 0.52
C CYS A 43 4.25 -5.71 -0.67
N LEU A 44 3.43 -4.67 -0.77
CA LEU A 44 2.47 -4.50 -1.85
C LEU A 44 3.15 -4.15 -3.17
N HIS A 45 4.08 -3.18 -3.16
CA HIS A 45 4.58 -2.58 -4.40
C HIS A 45 5.85 -3.24 -4.95
N LYS A 46 6.75 -3.72 -4.08
CA LYS A 46 8.10 -4.18 -4.45
C LYS A 46 8.49 -5.54 -3.85
N GLY A 47 7.60 -6.17 -3.09
CA GLY A 47 7.91 -7.38 -2.33
C GLY A 47 6.91 -8.51 -2.57
N CYS A 48 6.09 -8.78 -1.56
CA CYS A 48 5.24 -9.98 -1.48
C CYS A 48 4.29 -10.15 -2.67
N ILE A 49 3.58 -9.09 -3.05
CA ILE A 49 2.54 -9.18 -4.08
C ILE A 49 3.14 -9.40 -5.47
N PRO A 50 4.09 -8.56 -5.95
CA PRO A 50 4.71 -8.81 -7.26
C PRO A 50 5.45 -10.14 -7.32
N THR A 51 6.13 -10.56 -6.25
CA THR A 51 6.81 -11.85 -6.19
C THR A 51 5.83 -13.01 -6.34
N LYS A 52 4.72 -13.00 -5.59
CA LYS A 52 3.69 -14.05 -5.70
C LYS A 52 3.04 -14.09 -7.08
N ALA A 53 2.83 -12.93 -7.70
CA ALA A 53 2.28 -12.86 -9.06
C ALA A 53 3.20 -13.53 -10.09
N LEU A 54 4.53 -13.30 -9.98
CA LEU A 54 5.53 -13.92 -10.85
C LEU A 54 5.71 -15.41 -10.56
N LEU A 55 5.74 -15.81 -9.29
CA LEU A 55 5.80 -17.23 -8.89
C LEU A 55 4.61 -18.02 -9.43
N LYS A 56 3.40 -17.42 -9.44
CA LYS A 56 2.24 -18.08 -10.04
C LYS A 56 2.39 -18.28 -11.55
N SER A 57 2.98 -17.35 -12.26
CA SER A 57 3.29 -17.52 -13.67
C SER A 57 4.32 -18.62 -13.91
N ALA A 58 5.35 -18.71 -13.06
CA ALA A 58 6.35 -19.78 -13.11
C ALA A 58 5.73 -21.16 -12.80
N GLU A 59 4.84 -21.23 -11.82
CA GLU A 59 4.08 -22.45 -11.49
C GLU A 59 3.24 -22.92 -12.67
N VAL A 60 2.47 -22.02 -13.31
CA VAL A 60 1.67 -22.35 -14.51
C VAL A 60 2.57 -22.85 -15.64
N THR A 61 3.70 -22.19 -15.87
CA THR A 61 4.67 -22.63 -16.89
C THR A 61 5.17 -24.05 -16.63
N ARG A 62 5.49 -24.36 -15.37
CA ARG A 62 5.92 -25.71 -14.97
C ARG A 62 4.82 -26.74 -15.18
N THR A 63 3.58 -26.43 -14.77
CA THR A 63 2.42 -27.30 -14.98
C THR A 63 2.19 -27.61 -16.44
N VAL A 64 2.27 -26.61 -17.32
CA VAL A 64 2.12 -26.82 -18.77
C VAL A 64 3.24 -27.69 -19.33
N ARG A 65 4.50 -27.50 -18.87
CA ARG A 65 5.63 -28.35 -19.31
C ARG A 65 5.48 -29.80 -18.90
N GLN A 66 4.82 -30.08 -17.78
CA GLN A 66 4.60 -31.42 -17.23
C GLN A 66 3.22 -31.99 -17.59
N SER A 67 2.45 -31.32 -18.45
CA SER A 67 1.06 -31.69 -18.75
C SER A 67 0.92 -33.08 -19.38
N SER A 68 1.94 -33.56 -20.12
CA SER A 68 1.94 -34.91 -20.70
C SER A 68 1.86 -36.02 -19.65
N GLU A 69 2.36 -35.81 -18.43
CA GLU A 69 2.21 -36.75 -17.31
C GLU A 69 0.73 -36.97 -16.91
N PHE A 70 -0.12 -35.99 -17.27
CA PHE A 70 -1.56 -36.01 -17.02
C PHE A 70 -2.39 -36.38 -18.27
N GLY A 71 -1.72 -36.83 -19.36
CA GLY A 71 -2.38 -37.13 -20.63
C GLY A 71 -2.83 -35.91 -21.42
N ILE A 72 -2.25 -34.73 -21.13
CA ILE A 72 -2.54 -33.47 -21.84
C ILE A 72 -1.31 -33.10 -22.64
N ASP A 73 -1.35 -33.29 -23.94
CA ASP A 73 -0.25 -32.92 -24.83
C ASP A 73 -0.40 -31.47 -25.30
N THR A 74 0.66 -30.69 -25.12
CA THR A 74 0.76 -29.30 -25.61
C THR A 74 1.91 -29.21 -26.60
N ASN A 75 1.63 -28.76 -27.83
CA ASN A 75 2.63 -28.79 -28.91
C ASN A 75 3.71 -27.72 -28.72
N ASP A 76 3.36 -26.48 -28.44
CA ASP A 76 4.32 -25.40 -28.28
C ASP A 76 4.02 -24.52 -27.06
N LEU A 77 4.96 -24.45 -26.13
CA LEU A 77 4.90 -23.54 -25.01
C LEU A 77 5.68 -22.24 -25.34
N HIS A 78 4.96 -21.17 -25.62
CA HIS A 78 5.54 -19.84 -25.78
C HIS A 78 5.31 -18.98 -24.55
N ILE A 79 6.41 -18.48 -23.95
CA ILE A 79 6.36 -17.60 -22.80
C ILE A 79 6.44 -16.15 -23.27
N ASN A 80 5.36 -15.38 -23.07
CA ASN A 80 5.37 -13.95 -23.32
C ASN A 80 5.70 -13.21 -22.00
N PHE A 81 6.97 -12.82 -21.87
CA PHE A 81 7.49 -12.16 -20.66
C PHE A 81 6.82 -10.80 -20.42
N GLU A 82 6.55 -10.03 -21.48
CA GLU A 82 5.89 -8.72 -21.35
C GLU A 82 4.48 -8.88 -20.75
N LYS A 83 3.69 -9.83 -21.23
CA LYS A 83 2.37 -10.13 -20.64
C LYS A 83 2.46 -10.57 -19.18
N MET A 84 3.50 -11.33 -18.82
CA MET A 84 3.73 -11.71 -17.41
C MET A 84 4.00 -10.48 -16.53
N MET A 85 4.83 -9.55 -17.02
CA MET A 85 5.15 -8.32 -16.30
C MET A 85 3.95 -7.39 -16.19
N ASN A 86 3.15 -7.26 -17.25
CA ASN A 86 1.92 -6.47 -17.23
C ASN A 86 0.92 -7.05 -16.23
N ARG A 87 0.67 -8.37 -16.25
CA ARG A 87 -0.18 -9.03 -15.27
C ARG A 87 0.27 -8.77 -13.82
N LYS A 88 1.57 -8.85 -13.54
CA LYS A 88 2.14 -8.53 -12.22
C LYS A 88 1.82 -7.07 -11.83
N THR A 89 1.99 -6.14 -12.76
CA THR A 89 1.72 -4.71 -12.53
C THR A 89 0.23 -4.46 -12.28
N ASP A 90 -0.66 -5.08 -13.04
CA ASP A 90 -2.11 -4.97 -12.87
C ASP A 90 -2.56 -5.46 -11.50
N ILE A 91 -2.01 -6.59 -11.03
CA ILE A 91 -2.31 -7.12 -9.69
C ILE A 91 -1.88 -6.11 -8.60
N VAL A 92 -0.68 -5.55 -8.72
CA VAL A 92 -0.18 -4.54 -7.76
C VAL A 92 -1.09 -3.31 -7.75
N ASN A 93 -1.47 -2.80 -8.91
CA ASN A 93 -2.35 -1.64 -9.04
C ASN A 93 -3.74 -1.92 -8.47
N GLN A 94 -4.31 -3.09 -8.75
CA GLN A 94 -5.60 -3.51 -8.20
C GLN A 94 -5.58 -3.54 -6.67
N MET A 95 -4.52 -4.11 -6.07
CA MET A 95 -4.36 -4.17 -4.63
C MET A 95 -4.18 -2.78 -4.00
N HIS A 96 -3.38 -1.91 -4.64
CA HIS A 96 -3.20 -0.53 -4.21
C HIS A 96 -4.53 0.25 -4.21
N ASN A 97 -5.28 0.18 -5.30
CA ASN A 97 -6.59 0.80 -5.42
C ASN A 97 -7.58 0.27 -4.36
N GLY A 98 -7.47 -1.02 -4.02
CA GLY A 98 -8.24 -1.62 -2.94
C GLY A 98 -7.92 -0.98 -1.57
N VAL A 99 -6.64 -0.76 -1.26
CA VAL A 99 -6.23 -0.09 -0.01
C VAL A 99 -6.74 1.36 0.01
N GLN A 100 -6.59 2.10 -1.08
CA GLN A 100 -7.11 3.47 -1.17
C GLN A 100 -8.63 3.52 -0.97
N SER A 101 -9.37 2.61 -1.59
CA SER A 101 -10.83 2.51 -1.42
C SER A 101 -11.23 2.21 0.02
N LEU A 102 -10.44 1.39 0.73
CA LEU A 102 -10.66 1.13 2.16
C LEU A 102 -10.44 2.39 3.01
N MET A 103 -9.43 3.21 2.69
CA MET A 103 -9.22 4.49 3.38
C MET A 103 -10.44 5.41 3.20
N GLN A 104 -10.89 5.59 1.97
CA GLN A 104 -12.04 6.42 1.64
C GLN A 104 -13.32 5.93 2.32
N LYS A 105 -13.60 4.62 2.25
CA LYS A 105 -14.77 4.00 2.88
C LYS A 105 -14.80 4.20 4.40
N ASN A 106 -13.64 4.23 5.02
CA ASN A 106 -13.51 4.45 6.47
C ASN A 106 -13.25 5.93 6.82
N HIS A 107 -13.41 6.88 5.89
CA HIS A 107 -13.26 8.31 6.11
C HIS A 107 -11.91 8.69 6.76
N ILE A 108 -10.82 8.02 6.35
CA ILE A 108 -9.48 8.28 6.84
C ILE A 108 -8.83 9.33 5.94
N ASP A 109 -8.38 10.44 6.54
CA ASP A 109 -7.66 11.48 5.81
C ASP A 109 -6.24 10.99 5.48
N ILE A 110 -5.84 11.13 4.20
CA ILE A 110 -4.52 10.73 3.72
C ILE A 110 -3.71 11.99 3.43
N TYR A 111 -2.54 12.08 4.03
CA TYR A 111 -1.55 13.12 3.77
C TYR A 111 -0.34 12.50 3.06
N ASN A 112 -0.08 12.95 1.84
CA ASN A 112 1.07 12.50 1.05
C ASN A 112 2.28 13.38 1.35
N GLY A 113 3.15 12.92 2.24
CA GLY A 113 4.31 13.68 2.69
C GLY A 113 5.09 12.98 3.78
N ILE A 114 6.12 13.65 4.27
CA ILE A 114 6.95 13.17 5.38
C ILE A 114 6.37 13.71 6.69
N GLY A 115 5.84 12.81 7.52
CA GLY A 115 5.36 13.15 8.86
C GLY A 115 6.52 13.25 9.86
N ARG A 116 6.54 14.34 10.63
CA ARG A 116 7.51 14.57 11.72
C ARG A 116 6.76 14.84 13.02
N ILE A 117 7.10 14.09 14.06
CA ILE A 117 6.59 14.37 15.41
C ILE A 117 7.30 15.63 15.95
N MET A 118 6.53 16.65 16.23
CA MET A 118 7.04 17.90 16.78
C MET A 118 7.11 17.78 18.31
N GLY A 119 8.25 18.21 18.87
CA GLY A 119 8.39 18.35 20.32
C GLY A 119 7.56 19.54 20.84
N THR A 120 7.31 19.55 22.15
CA THR A 120 6.71 20.72 22.80
C THR A 120 7.63 21.95 22.67
N SER A 121 7.06 23.06 22.26
CA SER A 121 7.76 24.35 22.20
C SER A 121 6.91 25.44 22.88
N ILE A 122 7.51 26.59 23.18
CA ILE A 122 6.79 27.75 23.71
C ILE A 122 5.71 28.25 22.76
N PHE A 123 5.81 27.93 21.46
CA PHE A 123 4.84 28.30 20.43
C PHE A 123 3.81 27.19 20.14
N SER A 124 4.06 25.97 20.62
CA SER A 124 3.13 24.84 20.51
C SER A 124 3.24 23.99 21.78
N PRO A 125 2.52 24.38 22.84
CA PRO A 125 2.60 23.71 24.15
C PRO A 125 1.92 22.33 24.17
N GLN A 126 1.14 22.00 23.14
CA GLN A 126 0.48 20.70 23.02
C GLN A 126 1.47 19.64 22.52
N SER A 127 1.62 18.54 23.28
CA SER A 127 2.35 17.36 22.84
C SER A 127 1.55 16.59 21.79
N GLY A 128 2.25 16.00 20.81
CA GLY A 128 1.61 15.15 19.79
C GLY A 128 1.27 15.87 18.48
N THR A 129 1.72 17.10 18.28
CA THR A 129 1.63 17.77 16.98
C THR A 129 2.50 17.05 15.95
N ILE A 130 1.94 16.81 14.77
CA ILE A 130 2.65 16.23 13.63
C ILE A 130 2.67 17.27 12.51
N SER A 131 3.85 17.60 12.04
CA SER A 131 4.08 18.38 10.82
C SER A 131 4.17 17.43 9.63
N VAL A 132 3.57 17.82 8.53
CA VAL A 132 3.66 17.08 7.25
C VAL A 132 4.41 17.96 6.26
N GLU A 133 5.58 17.51 5.85
CA GLU A 133 6.39 18.15 4.83
C GLU A 133 6.02 17.56 3.46
N TYR A 134 5.49 18.37 2.56
CA TYR A 134 5.09 17.98 1.22
C TYR A 134 6.25 18.06 0.23
N GLU A 135 6.13 17.39 -0.93
CA GLU A 135 7.19 17.38 -1.95
C GLU A 135 7.51 18.77 -2.53
N ASP A 136 6.58 19.71 -2.46
CA ASP A 136 6.76 21.11 -2.87
C ASP A 136 7.48 21.98 -1.82
N GLY A 137 7.88 21.38 -0.70
CA GLY A 137 8.55 22.07 0.42
C GLY A 137 7.60 22.85 1.34
N SER A 138 6.29 22.79 1.13
CA SER A 138 5.29 23.33 2.06
C SER A 138 5.09 22.38 3.27
N SER A 139 4.63 22.94 4.38
CA SER A 139 4.32 22.15 5.60
C SER A 139 3.11 22.72 6.34
#